data_ff3a3afa2d7f670fbc1a9ed2103b10b9
#
_entry.id   ff3a3afa2d7f670fbc1a9ed2103b10b9
#
_cell.length_a   1.000
_cell.length_b   1.000
_cell.length_c   1.000
_cell.angle_alpha   90.00
_cell.angle_beta   90.00
_cell.angle_gamma   90.00
#
_symmetry.space_group_name_H-M   'P 1'
#
loop_
_entity.id
_entity.type
_entity.pdbx_description
1 polymer ?
#
loop_
_entity_poly.entity_id
_entity_poly.type
_entity_poly.pdbx_seq_one_letter_code
_entity_poly.pdbx_strand_id
1 'polypeptide(L)'
;EDGPIVLFDGVCNLCNATVQWLLDRDEDGRLRFASLQSKAAAGVLRDAGIDDPSSLPDSIVLVDQVGVHIRSAAAVRIGGTLGFPFSLGRLGLLVPRPIRDGVYALIARNRYRWFGRRDVCMRPTPELAARFLDAGEPVVPVSSVDEPVATGEDARSPRAGP
;
A
#
# COMPACT_ATOMS: atom_id res chain seq x y z
N GLU A 1 13.54 11.41 10.10
CA GLU A 1 12.30 11.46 10.92
C GLU A 1 11.25 10.69 10.16
N ASP A 2 11.02 9.46 10.63
CA ASP A 2 10.23 8.48 9.90
C ASP A 2 8.77 8.66 10.31
N GLY A 3 8.04 9.50 9.55
CA GLY A 3 6.59 9.63 9.68
C GLY A 3 5.87 8.32 9.31
N PRO A 4 4.58 8.19 9.63
CA PRO A 4 3.80 7.01 9.26
C PRO A 4 3.80 6.81 7.74
N ILE A 5 4.00 5.56 7.31
CA ILE A 5 4.13 5.18 5.90
C ILE A 5 2.83 4.54 5.43
N VAL A 6 2.23 5.11 4.40
CA VAL A 6 1.02 4.59 3.74
C VAL A 6 1.45 3.79 2.51
N LEU A 7 1.22 2.49 2.57
CA LEU A 7 1.40 1.59 1.43
C LEU A 7 0.06 1.41 0.72
N PHE A 8 0.05 1.61 -0.59
CA PHE A 8 -1.17 1.61 -1.39
C PHE A 8 -1.02 0.81 -2.68
N ASP A 9 -2.14 0.37 -3.23
CA ASP A 9 -2.15 -0.27 -4.55
C ASP A 9 -2.03 0.78 -5.65
N GLY A 10 -0.86 0.87 -6.26
CA GLY A 10 -0.54 1.87 -7.28
C GLY A 10 -1.34 1.75 -8.58
N VAL A 11 -1.93 0.59 -8.86
CA VAL A 11 -2.75 0.35 -10.06
C VAL A 11 -4.25 0.60 -9.82
N CYS A 12 -4.67 0.75 -8.58
CA CYS A 12 -6.05 1.02 -8.21
C CYS A 12 -6.39 2.50 -8.32
N ASN A 13 -7.38 2.87 -9.15
CA ASN A 13 -7.82 4.26 -9.28
C ASN A 13 -8.31 4.86 -7.97
N LEU A 14 -9.07 4.09 -7.18
CA LEU A 14 -9.55 4.53 -5.86
C LEU A 14 -8.40 4.79 -4.90
N CYS A 15 -7.40 3.90 -4.87
CA CYS A 15 -6.24 4.05 -4.00
C CYS A 15 -5.41 5.29 -4.39
N ASN A 16 -5.20 5.50 -5.69
CA ASN A 16 -4.50 6.68 -6.19
C ASN A 16 -5.25 7.98 -5.86
N ALA A 17 -6.57 8.00 -6.04
CA ALA A 17 -7.39 9.16 -5.66
C ALA A 17 -7.34 9.42 -4.15
N THR A 18 -7.33 8.36 -3.34
CA THR A 18 -7.20 8.48 -1.89
C THR A 18 -5.84 9.06 -1.50
N VAL A 19 -4.75 8.61 -2.13
CA VAL A 19 -3.41 9.17 -1.88
C VAL A 19 -3.35 10.65 -2.23
N GLN A 20 -3.88 11.06 -3.38
CA GLN A 20 -3.94 12.48 -3.76
C GLN A 20 -4.75 13.28 -2.75
N TRP A 21 -5.91 12.78 -2.35
CA TRP A 21 -6.74 13.41 -1.33
C TRP A 21 -6.02 13.56 0.02
N LEU A 22 -5.20 12.57 0.42
CA LEU A 22 -4.37 12.64 1.62
C LEU A 22 -3.26 13.68 1.48
N LEU A 23 -2.59 13.73 0.32
CA LEU A 23 -1.54 14.71 0.04
C LEU A 23 -2.04 16.15 0.14
N ASP A 24 -3.25 16.41 -0.37
CA ASP A 24 -3.87 17.74 -0.33
C ASP A 24 -4.22 18.20 1.10
N ARG A 25 -4.36 17.28 2.04
CA ARG A 25 -4.81 17.56 3.41
C ARG A 25 -3.74 17.39 4.47
N ASP A 26 -2.66 16.74 4.13
CA ASP A 26 -1.50 16.58 5.01
C ASP A 26 -0.53 17.74 4.82
N GLU A 27 -0.97 18.94 5.24
CA GLU A 27 -0.21 20.19 5.11
C GLU A 27 1.15 20.13 5.81
N ASP A 28 1.24 19.39 6.93
CA ASP A 28 2.48 19.22 7.69
C ASP A 28 3.45 18.21 7.04
N GLY A 29 3.03 17.51 5.99
CA GLY A 29 3.87 16.50 5.32
C GLY A 29 4.26 15.32 6.19
N ARG A 30 3.39 14.91 7.12
CA ARG A 30 3.65 13.84 8.09
C ARG A 30 3.61 12.46 7.49
N LEU A 31 2.78 12.26 6.44
CA LEU A 31 2.62 10.97 5.79
C LEU A 31 3.68 10.76 4.71
N ARG A 32 4.22 9.56 4.67
CA ARG A 32 5.04 9.04 3.57
C ARG A 32 4.24 8.00 2.79
N PHE A 33 4.59 7.79 1.54
CA PHE A 33 3.85 6.93 0.63
C PHE A 33 4.78 5.97 -0.10
N ALA A 34 4.29 4.77 -0.39
CA ALA A 34 4.93 3.86 -1.34
C ALA A 34 3.89 2.93 -1.98
N SER A 35 4.12 2.56 -3.23
CA SER A 35 3.32 1.53 -3.89
C SER A 35 3.64 0.16 -3.29
N LEU A 36 2.61 -0.66 -3.01
CA LEU A 36 2.78 -2.04 -2.55
C LEU A 36 3.62 -2.90 -3.51
N GLN A 37 3.65 -2.52 -4.79
CA GLN A 37 4.42 -3.19 -5.83
C GLN A 37 5.91 -2.77 -5.84
N SER A 38 6.32 -1.80 -5.01
CA SER A 38 7.68 -1.27 -4.98
C SER A 38 8.62 -2.08 -4.08
N LYS A 39 9.93 -2.00 -4.37
CA LYS A 39 10.97 -2.57 -3.51
C LYS A 39 11.05 -1.84 -2.17
N ALA A 40 10.78 -0.54 -2.17
CA ALA A 40 10.74 0.27 -0.95
C ALA A 40 9.65 -0.27 0.01
N ALA A 41 8.43 -0.55 -0.49
CA ALA A 41 7.38 -1.15 0.32
C ALA A 41 7.77 -2.52 0.88
N ALA A 42 8.41 -3.37 0.08
CA ALA A 42 8.90 -4.67 0.53
C ALA A 42 9.96 -4.53 1.65
N GLY A 43 10.83 -3.53 1.57
CA GLY A 43 11.79 -3.20 2.62
C GLY A 43 11.09 -2.80 3.93
N VAL A 44 10.18 -1.83 3.85
CA VAL A 44 9.40 -1.34 5.00
C VAL A 44 8.62 -2.47 5.70
N LEU A 45 7.98 -3.35 4.93
CA LEU A 45 7.23 -4.48 5.48
C LEU A 45 8.14 -5.49 6.17
N ARG A 46 9.29 -5.80 5.57
CA ARG A 46 10.28 -6.71 6.17
C ARG A 46 10.82 -6.14 7.50
N ASP A 47 11.14 -4.85 7.55
CA ASP A 47 11.59 -4.19 8.77
C ASP A 47 10.51 -4.19 9.86
N ALA A 48 9.22 -4.20 9.44
CA ALA A 48 8.08 -4.35 10.33
C ALA A 48 7.74 -5.83 10.67
N GLY A 49 8.56 -6.80 10.25
CA GLY A 49 8.39 -8.22 10.54
C GLY A 49 7.45 -8.98 9.62
N ILE A 50 7.16 -8.43 8.43
CA ILE A 50 6.33 -9.08 7.41
C ILE A 50 7.22 -9.46 6.22
N ASP A 51 7.62 -10.72 6.18
CA ASP A 51 8.52 -11.24 5.12
C ASP A 51 7.77 -11.45 3.79
N ASP A 52 6.48 -11.76 3.85
CA ASP A 52 5.66 -12.00 2.67
C ASP A 52 4.55 -10.93 2.52
N PRO A 53 4.75 -9.93 1.65
CA PRO A 53 3.73 -8.92 1.36
C PRO A 53 2.43 -9.50 0.81
N SER A 54 2.46 -10.67 0.16
CA SER A 54 1.26 -11.32 -0.41
C SER A 54 0.31 -11.85 0.66
N SER A 55 0.80 -12.00 1.90
CA SER A 55 -0.02 -12.35 3.07
C SER A 55 -0.97 -11.22 3.50
N LEU A 56 -0.66 -9.99 3.07
CA LEU A 56 -1.50 -8.82 3.36
C LEU A 56 -2.69 -8.77 2.41
N PRO A 57 -3.87 -8.35 2.92
CA PRO A 57 -5.00 -8.13 2.02
C PRO A 57 -4.68 -6.98 1.06
N ASP A 58 -5.19 -7.07 -0.16
CA ASP A 58 -5.18 -6.00 -1.17
C ASP A 58 -5.89 -4.75 -0.65
N SER A 59 -5.24 -3.97 0.16
CA SER A 59 -5.82 -2.82 0.85
C SER A 59 -4.75 -1.78 1.18
N ILE A 60 -5.17 -0.60 1.60
CA ILE A 60 -4.26 0.38 2.18
C ILE A 60 -3.67 -0.21 3.48
N VAL A 61 -2.36 -0.17 3.59
CA VAL A 61 -1.60 -0.57 4.77
C VAL A 61 -0.91 0.66 5.34
N LEU A 62 -1.00 0.85 6.64
CA LEU A 62 -0.26 1.88 7.36
C LEU A 62 0.81 1.20 8.22
N VAL A 63 2.04 1.65 8.07
CA VAL A 63 3.16 1.26 8.93
C VAL A 63 3.56 2.47 9.77
N ASP A 64 3.47 2.34 11.08
CA ASP A 64 3.87 3.37 12.03
C ASP A 64 4.74 2.77 13.16
N GLN A 65 5.13 3.57 14.13
CA GLN A 65 5.96 3.13 15.26
C GLN A 65 5.29 2.05 16.15
N VAL A 66 3.98 1.90 16.05
CA VAL A 66 3.21 0.91 16.80
C VAL A 66 3.16 -0.43 16.06
N GLY A 67 3.33 -0.42 14.73
CA GLY A 67 3.33 -1.59 13.88
C GLY A 67 2.56 -1.43 12.58
N VAL A 68 2.13 -2.56 12.03
CA VAL A 68 1.41 -2.62 10.74
C VAL A 68 -0.09 -2.65 10.98
N HIS A 69 -0.80 -1.74 10.33
CA HIS A 69 -2.25 -1.61 10.39
C HIS A 69 -2.85 -1.80 9.00
N ILE A 70 -3.93 -2.56 8.92
CA ILE A 70 -4.60 -2.90 7.66
C ILE A 70 -6.07 -2.53 7.71
N ARG A 71 -6.71 -2.43 6.53
CA ARG A 71 -8.15 -2.22 6.37
C ARG A 71 -8.65 -0.98 7.11
N SER A 72 -9.74 -1.13 7.87
CA SER A 72 -10.37 -0.03 8.59
C SER A 72 -9.48 0.57 9.68
N ALA A 73 -8.60 -0.22 10.29
CA ALA A 73 -7.65 0.26 11.29
C ALA A 73 -6.63 1.24 10.69
N ALA A 74 -6.12 0.93 9.49
CA ALA A 74 -5.25 1.84 8.74
C ALA A 74 -5.98 3.15 8.41
N ALA A 75 -7.19 3.07 7.84
CA ALA A 75 -7.97 4.25 7.46
C ALA A 75 -8.23 5.20 8.63
N VAL A 76 -8.64 4.66 9.79
CA VAL A 76 -8.90 5.46 10.99
C VAL A 76 -7.63 6.12 11.54
N ARG A 77 -6.50 5.42 11.54
CA ARG A 77 -5.22 5.97 11.99
C ARG A 77 -4.69 7.05 11.06
N ILE A 78 -4.78 6.85 9.74
CA ILE A 78 -4.44 7.85 8.73
C ILE A 78 -5.27 9.12 8.95
N GLY A 79 -6.60 8.99 9.10
CA GLY A 79 -7.46 10.12 9.42
C GLY A 79 -7.05 10.84 10.70
N GLY A 80 -6.62 10.09 11.72
CA GLY A 80 -6.10 10.64 12.96
C GLY A 80 -4.81 11.47 12.81
N THR A 81 -4.01 11.21 11.78
CA THR A 81 -2.77 11.94 11.49
C THR A 81 -3.04 13.30 10.83
N LEU A 82 -4.13 13.42 10.08
CA LEU A 82 -4.50 14.64 9.35
C LEU A 82 -5.02 15.78 10.23
N GLY A 83 -5.22 15.55 11.53
CA GLY A 83 -5.75 16.58 12.43
C GLY A 83 -7.26 16.80 12.30
N PHE A 84 -7.74 17.92 12.87
CA PHE A 84 -9.16 18.29 12.81
C PHE A 84 -9.53 18.81 11.40
N PRO A 85 -10.70 18.45 10.82
CA PRO A 85 -11.80 17.64 11.39
C PRO A 85 -11.63 16.11 11.23
N PHE A 86 -10.60 15.65 10.51
CA PHE A 86 -10.43 14.24 10.13
C PHE A 86 -10.10 13.33 11.30
N SER A 87 -9.52 13.89 12.39
CA SER A 87 -9.29 13.19 13.64
C SER A 87 -10.58 12.68 14.28
N LEU A 88 -11.74 13.27 13.96
CA LEU A 88 -13.06 12.77 14.35
C LEU A 88 -13.35 11.39 13.76
N GLY A 89 -12.65 11.00 12.68
CA GLY A 89 -12.69 9.62 12.15
C GLY A 89 -12.30 8.56 13.18
N ARG A 90 -11.58 8.95 14.23
CA ARG A 90 -11.30 8.08 15.41
C ARG A 90 -12.57 7.64 16.14
N LEU A 91 -13.67 8.41 16.03
CA LEU A 91 -14.97 7.97 16.51
C LEU A 91 -15.48 6.72 15.78
N GLY A 92 -14.98 6.48 14.58
CA GLY A 92 -15.18 5.20 13.87
C GLY A 92 -14.67 3.99 14.64
N LEU A 93 -13.76 4.16 15.63
CA LEU A 93 -13.34 3.08 16.52
C LEU A 93 -14.45 2.62 17.47
N LEU A 94 -15.49 3.44 17.68
CA LEU A 94 -16.67 3.05 18.45
C LEU A 94 -17.55 2.04 17.69
N VAL A 95 -17.42 2.00 16.36
CA VAL A 95 -18.09 1.00 15.54
C VAL A 95 -17.38 -0.35 15.71
N PRO A 96 -18.10 -1.44 16.01
CA PRO A 96 -17.51 -2.76 16.14
C PRO A 96 -16.68 -3.16 14.93
N ARG A 97 -15.51 -3.75 15.14
CA ARG A 97 -14.58 -4.18 14.07
C ARG A 97 -15.25 -4.95 12.94
N PRO A 98 -16.11 -5.98 13.21
CA PRO A 98 -16.69 -6.78 12.12
C PRO A 98 -17.55 -5.94 11.17
N ILE A 99 -18.27 -4.93 11.66
CA ILE A 99 -19.08 -4.04 10.82
C ILE A 99 -18.17 -3.17 9.97
N ARG A 100 -17.19 -2.55 10.58
CA ARG A 100 -16.23 -1.65 9.95
C ARG A 100 -15.41 -2.36 8.87
N ASP A 101 -14.88 -3.55 9.21
CA ASP A 101 -14.11 -4.37 8.28
C ASP A 101 -14.99 -5.00 7.18
N GLY A 102 -16.26 -5.27 7.47
CA GLY A 102 -17.24 -5.72 6.48
C GLY A 102 -17.50 -4.66 5.40
N VAL A 103 -17.72 -3.41 5.80
CA VAL A 103 -17.89 -2.29 4.87
C VAL A 103 -16.60 -2.08 4.06
N TYR A 104 -15.45 -2.10 4.73
CA TYR A 104 -14.16 -1.98 4.05
C TYR A 104 -13.95 -3.10 3.02
N ALA A 105 -14.20 -4.35 3.39
CA ALA A 105 -14.07 -5.50 2.51
C ALA A 105 -15.02 -5.43 1.30
N LEU A 106 -16.23 -4.90 1.47
CA LEU A 106 -17.17 -4.68 0.38
C LEU A 106 -16.60 -3.70 -0.65
N ILE A 107 -16.08 -2.56 -0.19
CA ILE A 107 -15.45 -1.56 -1.05
C ILE A 107 -14.20 -2.13 -1.71
N ALA A 108 -13.32 -2.77 -0.95
CA ALA A 108 -12.09 -3.34 -1.45
C ALA A 108 -12.31 -4.40 -2.55
N ARG A 109 -13.30 -5.28 -2.40
CA ARG A 109 -13.65 -6.29 -3.41
C ARG A 109 -14.21 -5.70 -4.69
N ASN A 110 -14.91 -4.57 -4.61
CA ASN A 110 -15.57 -3.95 -5.75
C ASN A 110 -14.78 -2.77 -6.32
N ARG A 111 -13.65 -2.37 -5.72
CA ARG A 111 -12.91 -1.15 -6.09
C ARG A 111 -12.50 -1.10 -7.56
N TYR A 112 -12.05 -2.22 -8.12
CA TYR A 112 -11.68 -2.30 -9.54
C TYR A 112 -12.88 -2.23 -10.47
N ARG A 113 -14.00 -2.81 -10.07
CA ARG A 113 -15.25 -2.80 -10.83
C ARG A 113 -15.91 -1.42 -10.83
N TRP A 114 -15.83 -0.70 -9.70
CA TRP A 114 -16.48 0.60 -9.52
C TRP A 114 -15.61 1.76 -10.00
N PHE A 115 -14.30 1.67 -9.77
CA PHE A 115 -13.35 2.77 -10.00
C PHE A 115 -12.32 2.46 -11.10
N GLY A 116 -12.20 1.20 -11.52
CA GLY A 116 -11.26 0.77 -12.54
C GLY A 116 -9.83 0.56 -12.08
N ARG A 117 -8.99 0.08 -12.98
CA ARG A 117 -7.54 -0.12 -12.81
C ARG A 117 -6.78 0.74 -13.80
N ARG A 118 -5.52 1.01 -13.48
CA ARG A 118 -4.53 1.62 -14.39
C ARG A 118 -3.53 0.57 -14.85
N ASP A 119 -3.02 0.75 -16.05
CA ASP A 119 -1.98 -0.13 -16.61
C ASP A 119 -0.58 0.18 -16.03
N VAL A 120 -0.43 1.34 -15.40
CA VAL A 120 0.83 1.84 -14.85
C VAL A 120 0.60 2.42 -13.45
N CYS A 121 1.50 2.12 -12.52
CA CYS A 121 1.48 2.70 -11.17
C CYS A 121 1.55 4.23 -11.19
N MET A 122 0.90 4.88 -10.22
CA MET A 122 0.94 6.32 -10.05
C MET A 122 2.37 6.78 -9.80
N ARG A 123 2.79 7.83 -10.51
CA ARG A 123 4.05 8.53 -10.24
C ARG A 123 3.79 9.83 -9.49
N PRO A 124 4.58 10.13 -8.46
CA PRO A 124 4.54 11.43 -7.83
C PRO A 124 5.05 12.51 -8.78
N THR A 125 4.53 13.72 -8.64
CA THR A 125 5.16 14.88 -9.27
C THR A 125 6.52 15.17 -8.64
N PRO A 126 7.43 15.91 -9.29
CA PRO A 126 8.75 16.21 -8.73
C PRO A 126 8.67 16.85 -7.34
N GLU A 127 7.66 17.70 -7.09
CA GLU A 127 7.44 18.38 -5.82
C GLU A 127 7.05 17.41 -4.69
N LEU A 128 6.36 16.34 -5.05
CA LEU A 128 5.90 15.32 -4.11
C LEU A 128 6.87 14.13 -3.98
N ALA A 129 7.89 14.05 -4.85
CA ALA A 129 8.83 12.94 -4.88
C ALA A 129 9.50 12.67 -3.52
N ALA A 130 9.77 13.72 -2.74
CA ALA A 130 10.35 13.59 -1.41
C ALA A 130 9.44 12.85 -0.38
N ARG A 131 8.15 12.76 -0.66
CA ARG A 131 7.17 12.08 0.18
C ARG A 131 6.92 10.62 -0.23
N PHE A 132 7.46 10.21 -1.38
CA PHE A 132 7.33 8.85 -1.92
C PHE A 132 8.66 8.12 -1.79
N LEU A 133 8.64 7.00 -1.09
CA LEU A 133 9.83 6.17 -0.87
C LEU A 133 10.30 5.48 -2.16
N ASP A 134 9.38 5.28 -3.10
CA ASP A 134 9.62 4.62 -4.38
C ASP A 134 9.75 5.59 -5.58
N ALA A 135 9.92 6.88 -5.31
CA ALA A 135 9.99 7.92 -6.36
C ALA A 135 11.11 7.68 -7.40
N GLY A 136 12.20 7.03 -6.99
CA GLY A 136 13.35 6.71 -7.86
C GLY A 136 13.30 5.32 -8.48
N GLU A 137 12.28 4.50 -8.19
CA GLU A 137 12.19 3.16 -8.71
C GLU A 137 11.64 3.11 -10.15
N PRO A 138 12.09 2.14 -10.98
CA PRO A 138 11.52 1.95 -12.29
C PRO A 138 10.04 1.54 -12.18
N VAL A 139 9.20 2.05 -13.08
CA VAL A 139 7.79 1.67 -13.15
C VAL A 139 7.68 0.23 -13.61
N VAL A 140 7.09 -0.59 -12.76
CA VAL A 140 6.76 -1.98 -13.13
C VAL A 140 5.41 -1.97 -13.86
N PRO A 141 5.34 -2.41 -15.14
CA PRO A 141 4.07 -2.57 -15.83
C PRO A 141 3.25 -3.69 -15.17
N VAL A 142 1.94 -3.51 -15.12
CA VAL A 142 1.00 -4.44 -14.45
C VAL A 142 1.09 -5.86 -15.01
N SER A 143 1.43 -6.00 -16.26
CA SER A 143 1.62 -7.31 -16.94
C SER A 143 2.71 -8.19 -16.33
N SER A 144 3.61 -7.63 -15.53
CA SER A 144 4.69 -8.39 -14.87
C SER A 144 4.34 -8.78 -13.41
N VAL A 145 3.20 -8.35 -12.89
CA VAL A 145 2.78 -8.63 -11.50
C VAL A 145 1.95 -9.90 -11.40
N ASP A 146 1.36 -10.36 -12.51
CA ASP A 146 0.53 -11.57 -12.58
C ASP A 146 1.32 -12.86 -12.92
N GLU A 147 2.64 -12.77 -13.16
CA GLU A 147 3.46 -13.98 -13.29
C GLU A 147 3.85 -14.51 -11.91
N PRO A 148 3.49 -15.77 -11.59
CA PRO A 148 4.03 -16.42 -10.41
C PRO A 148 5.55 -16.47 -10.56
N VAL A 149 6.26 -16.02 -9.52
CA VAL A 149 7.73 -16.16 -9.43
C VAL A 149 8.07 -17.61 -9.77
N ALA A 150 8.68 -17.82 -10.94
CA ALA A 150 9.19 -19.13 -11.33
C ALA A 150 10.22 -19.52 -10.27
N THR A 151 9.84 -20.43 -9.41
CA THR A 151 10.76 -21.12 -8.51
C THR A 151 11.76 -21.82 -9.40
N GLY A 152 12.99 -21.29 -9.43
CA GLY A 152 14.10 -21.85 -10.15
C GLY A 152 14.48 -23.20 -9.59
N GLU A 153 13.90 -24.22 -10.16
CA GLU A 153 14.27 -25.61 -9.95
C GLU A 153 14.38 -26.27 -11.32
N ASP A 154 15.49 -26.08 -11.98
CA ASP A 154 16.11 -27.14 -12.80
C ASP A 154 17.58 -26.82 -13.15
N ALA A 155 18.45 -26.98 -12.17
CA ALA A 155 19.86 -27.19 -12.42
C ALA A 155 20.13 -28.71 -12.48
N ARG A 156 19.60 -29.41 -13.48
CA ARG A 156 20.07 -30.75 -13.81
C ARG A 156 21.31 -30.64 -14.68
N SER A 157 22.43 -30.81 -14.01
CA SER A 157 23.74 -31.13 -14.59
C SER A 157 23.63 -32.29 -15.58
N PRO A 158 24.19 -32.19 -16.81
CA PRO A 158 24.32 -33.35 -17.67
C PRO A 158 25.45 -34.22 -17.14
N ARG A 159 25.10 -35.44 -16.74
CA ARG A 159 26.08 -36.51 -16.45
C ARG A 159 26.79 -36.86 -17.76
N ALA A 160 28.10 -36.68 -17.80
CA ALA A 160 28.99 -37.34 -18.69
C ALA A 160 28.99 -38.84 -18.34
N GLY A 161 28.81 -39.67 -19.31
CA GLY A 161 29.00 -41.13 -19.24
C GLY A 161 29.69 -41.61 -20.51
N PRO A 162 30.34 -42.79 -20.46
CA PRO A 162 31.64 -43.05 -21.02
C PRO A 162 31.63 -43.26 -22.54
#